data_78460c80355255130c24d3bafe54d6df
#
_entry.id   78460c80355255130c24d3bafe54d6df
#
_cell.length_a   1.000
_cell.length_b   1.000
_cell.length_c   1.000
_cell.angle_alpha   90.00
_cell.angle_beta   90.00
_cell.angle_gamma   90.00
#
_symmetry.space_group_name_H-M   'P 1'
#
loop_
_entity.id
_entity.type
_entity.pdbx_description
1 polymer ?
#
loop_
_entity_poly.entity_id
_entity_poly.type
_entity_poly.pdbx_seq_one_letter_code
_entity_poly.pdbx_strand_id
1 'polypeptide(L)'
;MSGPDLGRLLAMTRKEAREFRRTPFILGAMVVLPVIFIVEPLIDIFRLGSSTPASAVQKVVGVTFLLMLIVPAVLPSTIAAYSVIGERDQGTLEPLLTTPVRRSELLLGKALAAMIPSVLVSYVIFGVVLLCAHLFAANQTVVATLSNGPEILAEVLFAPLLSGWSIAVGTGISARASDVRIAQQLGTVASLPPLAVTALVSFQVLTPSVPVAVGFGLGFLVIDIAMWRVVAAMFDRERLITGARALAAGGGGGGGRPPGTVRRIEMVRGGDHE
;
A
#
# COMPACT_ATOMS: atom_id res chain seq x y z
N MET A 1 -2.82 19.37 21.47
CA MET A 1 -2.30 18.63 20.30
C MET A 1 -3.21 18.96 19.13
N SER A 2 -2.81 19.88 18.26
CA SER A 2 -3.58 20.17 17.04
C SER A 2 -3.54 18.95 16.12
N GLY A 3 -4.71 18.52 15.62
CA GLY A 3 -4.83 17.41 14.68
C GLY A 3 -4.02 17.62 13.38
N PRO A 4 -3.96 16.63 12.50
CA PRO A 4 -3.31 16.76 11.20
C PRO A 4 -4.00 17.88 10.40
N ASP A 5 -3.21 18.75 9.77
CA ASP A 5 -3.72 19.80 8.91
C ASP A 5 -4.19 19.19 7.58
N LEU A 6 -5.50 19.23 7.34
CA LEU A 6 -6.12 18.67 6.13
C LEU A 6 -5.52 19.24 4.84
N GLY A 7 -5.15 20.53 4.83
CA GLY A 7 -4.54 21.17 3.67
C GLY A 7 -3.18 20.56 3.32
N ARG A 8 -2.35 20.35 4.35
CA ARG A 8 -1.03 19.69 4.19
C ARG A 8 -1.17 18.24 3.77
N LEU A 9 -2.11 17.51 4.38
CA LEU A 9 -2.37 16.12 4.04
C LEU A 9 -2.78 15.97 2.57
N LEU A 10 -3.72 16.78 2.09
CA LEU A 10 -4.15 16.78 0.69
C LEU A 10 -3.02 17.17 -0.27
N ALA A 11 -2.19 18.16 0.09
CA ALA A 11 -1.05 18.56 -0.71
C ALA A 11 -0.03 17.41 -0.86
N MET A 12 0.25 16.68 0.24
CA MET A 12 1.13 15.50 0.24
C MET A 12 0.54 14.37 -0.60
N THR A 13 -0.72 14.00 -0.38
CA THR A 13 -1.40 12.97 -1.17
C THR A 13 -1.35 13.29 -2.67
N ARG A 14 -1.59 14.56 -3.03
CA ARG A 14 -1.55 15.01 -4.44
C ARG A 14 -0.13 14.98 -5.02
N LYS A 15 0.89 15.29 -4.22
CA LYS A 15 2.31 15.17 -4.62
C LYS A 15 2.62 13.70 -4.94
N GLU A 16 2.38 12.80 -4.00
CA GLU A 16 2.63 11.36 -4.15
C GLU A 16 1.86 10.77 -5.35
N ALA A 17 0.59 11.11 -5.51
CA ALA A 17 -0.21 10.66 -6.66
C ALA A 17 0.37 11.11 -8.01
N ARG A 18 1.01 12.29 -8.07
CA ARG A 18 1.71 12.73 -9.30
C ARG A 18 2.98 11.93 -9.56
N GLU A 19 3.72 11.57 -8.51
CA GLU A 19 4.92 10.73 -8.62
C GLU A 19 4.56 9.32 -9.09
N PHE A 20 3.48 8.73 -8.57
CA PHE A 20 2.98 7.42 -9.03
C PHE A 20 2.63 7.43 -10.52
N ARG A 21 2.01 8.50 -11.02
CA ARG A 21 1.69 8.66 -12.45
C ARG A 21 2.93 8.79 -13.36
N ARG A 22 4.09 9.10 -12.79
CA ARG A 22 5.36 9.20 -13.53
C ARG A 22 6.20 7.93 -13.44
N THR A 23 5.82 6.99 -12.60
CA THR A 23 6.53 5.73 -12.40
C THR A 23 5.88 4.64 -13.25
N PRO A 24 6.51 4.22 -14.39
CA PRO A 24 5.90 3.26 -15.32
C PRO A 24 5.54 1.93 -14.68
N PHE A 25 6.33 1.49 -13.70
CA PHE A 25 6.09 0.26 -12.96
C PHE A 25 4.79 0.30 -12.16
N ILE A 26 4.54 1.41 -11.44
CA ILE A 26 3.30 1.59 -10.66
C ILE A 26 2.10 1.66 -11.61
N LEU A 27 2.21 2.43 -12.70
CA LEU A 27 1.15 2.50 -13.72
C LEU A 27 0.89 1.13 -14.34
N GLY A 28 1.94 0.37 -14.66
CA GLY A 28 1.82 -0.99 -15.18
C GLY A 28 1.07 -1.90 -14.22
N ALA A 29 1.42 -1.90 -12.93
CA ALA A 29 0.73 -2.67 -11.92
C ALA A 29 -0.74 -2.25 -11.76
N MET A 30 -1.04 -0.95 -11.81
CA MET A 30 -2.40 -0.40 -11.72
C MET A 30 -3.28 -0.71 -12.93
N VAL A 31 -2.72 -1.11 -14.06
CA VAL A 31 -3.47 -1.48 -15.28
C VAL A 31 -3.50 -2.99 -15.46
N VAL A 32 -2.35 -3.66 -15.36
CA VAL A 32 -2.23 -5.09 -15.65
C VAL A 32 -2.97 -5.95 -14.61
N LEU A 33 -2.81 -5.65 -13.32
CA LEU A 33 -3.51 -6.41 -12.28
C LEU A 33 -5.04 -6.34 -12.43
N PRO A 34 -5.67 -5.15 -12.57
CA PRO A 34 -7.10 -5.06 -12.80
C PRO A 34 -7.58 -5.83 -14.03
N VAL A 35 -6.85 -5.75 -15.14
CA VAL A 35 -7.23 -6.47 -16.36
C VAL A 35 -7.26 -7.98 -16.13
N ILE A 36 -6.26 -8.55 -15.47
CA ILE A 36 -6.23 -9.97 -15.14
C ILE A 36 -7.42 -10.34 -14.24
N PHE A 37 -7.63 -9.56 -13.17
CA PHE A 37 -8.68 -9.83 -12.19
C PHE A 37 -10.10 -9.43 -12.62
N ILE A 38 -10.29 -8.85 -13.81
CA ILE A 38 -11.59 -8.71 -14.48
C ILE A 38 -11.85 -9.90 -15.43
N VAL A 39 -10.84 -10.31 -16.19
CA VAL A 39 -11.00 -11.29 -17.27
C VAL A 39 -11.37 -12.66 -16.71
N GLU A 40 -10.71 -13.12 -15.66
CA GLU A 40 -10.96 -14.45 -15.08
C GLU A 40 -12.39 -14.59 -14.52
N PRO A 41 -12.88 -13.70 -13.64
CA PRO A 41 -14.27 -13.72 -13.19
C PRO A 41 -15.30 -13.69 -14.32
N LEU A 42 -15.05 -12.89 -15.35
CA LEU A 42 -15.98 -12.82 -16.48
C LEU A 42 -16.04 -14.13 -17.27
N ILE A 43 -14.88 -14.76 -17.51
CA ILE A 43 -14.82 -16.07 -18.17
C ILE A 43 -15.61 -17.11 -17.36
N ASP A 44 -15.43 -17.16 -16.05
CA ASP A 44 -16.10 -18.12 -15.19
C ASP A 44 -17.61 -17.88 -15.11
N ILE A 45 -18.05 -16.62 -15.00
CA ILE A 45 -19.46 -16.24 -15.01
C ILE A 45 -20.11 -16.62 -16.34
N PHE A 46 -19.46 -16.36 -17.48
CA PHE A 46 -20.03 -16.65 -18.79
C PHE A 46 -20.03 -18.13 -19.16
N ARG A 47 -19.23 -18.95 -18.50
CA ARG A 47 -19.30 -20.41 -18.62
C ARG A 47 -20.52 -21.02 -17.92
N LEU A 48 -21.16 -20.27 -17.02
CA LEU A 48 -22.35 -20.75 -16.30
C LEU A 48 -23.58 -20.71 -17.20
N GLY A 49 -24.07 -21.87 -17.61
CA GLY A 49 -25.32 -22.01 -18.35
C GLY A 49 -26.55 -21.77 -17.46
N SER A 50 -27.70 -21.53 -18.07
CA SER A 50 -28.99 -21.31 -17.39
C SER A 50 -29.43 -22.48 -16.48
N SER A 51 -28.94 -23.70 -16.76
CA SER A 51 -29.25 -24.92 -16.00
C SER A 51 -28.25 -25.23 -14.89
N THR A 52 -27.24 -24.38 -14.68
CA THR A 52 -26.20 -24.62 -13.66
C THR A 52 -26.83 -24.58 -12.26
N PRO A 53 -26.56 -25.57 -11.39
CA PRO A 53 -27.11 -25.59 -10.03
C PRO A 53 -26.67 -24.38 -9.19
N ALA A 54 -27.54 -23.89 -8.32
CA ALA A 54 -27.29 -22.73 -7.47
C ALA A 54 -26.02 -22.88 -6.62
N SER A 55 -25.69 -24.07 -6.14
CA SER A 55 -24.47 -24.33 -5.38
C SER A 55 -23.18 -24.14 -6.18
N ALA A 56 -23.20 -24.43 -7.49
CA ALA A 56 -22.08 -24.16 -8.38
C ALA A 56 -21.97 -22.65 -8.68
N VAL A 57 -23.10 -21.99 -8.91
CA VAL A 57 -23.13 -20.53 -9.08
C VAL A 57 -22.55 -19.82 -7.85
N GLN A 58 -22.97 -20.21 -6.65
CA GLN A 58 -22.46 -19.62 -5.41
C GLN A 58 -20.95 -19.77 -5.24
N LYS A 59 -20.39 -20.94 -5.62
CA LYS A 59 -18.92 -21.14 -5.58
C LYS A 59 -18.20 -20.21 -6.55
N VAL A 60 -18.68 -20.09 -7.78
CA VAL A 60 -18.05 -19.22 -8.78
C VAL A 60 -18.16 -17.76 -8.36
N VAL A 61 -19.29 -17.31 -7.87
CA VAL A 61 -19.49 -15.95 -7.36
C VAL A 61 -18.58 -15.69 -6.15
N GLY A 62 -18.45 -16.65 -5.22
CA GLY A 62 -17.54 -16.55 -4.09
C GLY A 62 -16.06 -16.37 -4.51
N VAL A 63 -15.60 -17.17 -5.49
CA VAL A 63 -14.25 -17.00 -6.07
C VAL A 63 -14.12 -15.64 -6.74
N THR A 64 -15.14 -15.18 -7.46
CA THR A 64 -15.18 -13.86 -8.09
C THR A 64 -14.96 -12.75 -7.07
N PHE A 65 -15.68 -12.74 -5.94
CA PHE A 65 -15.48 -11.76 -4.86
C PHE A 65 -14.06 -11.82 -4.28
N LEU A 66 -13.55 -13.03 -4.05
CA LEU A 66 -12.18 -13.19 -3.54
C LEU A 66 -11.15 -12.61 -4.50
N LEU A 67 -11.28 -12.86 -5.82
CA LEU A 67 -10.39 -12.34 -6.84
C LEU A 67 -10.42 -10.81 -6.92
N MET A 68 -11.60 -10.20 -6.78
CA MET A 68 -11.73 -8.75 -6.75
C MET A 68 -11.02 -8.13 -5.54
N LEU A 69 -11.07 -8.79 -4.38
CA LEU A 69 -10.41 -8.33 -3.16
C LEU A 69 -8.89 -8.55 -3.14
N ILE A 70 -8.34 -9.34 -4.06
CA ILE A 70 -6.87 -9.47 -4.22
C ILE A 70 -6.24 -8.12 -4.60
N VAL A 71 -6.89 -7.35 -5.46
CA VAL A 71 -6.34 -6.06 -5.93
C VAL A 71 -6.12 -5.09 -4.77
N PRO A 72 -7.13 -4.76 -3.92
CA PRO A 72 -6.93 -3.89 -2.78
C PRO A 72 -6.06 -4.52 -1.67
N ALA A 73 -5.87 -5.83 -1.67
CA ALA A 73 -4.96 -6.50 -0.74
C ALA A 73 -3.48 -6.43 -1.18
N VAL A 74 -3.18 -6.43 -2.47
CA VAL A 74 -1.80 -6.55 -2.99
C VAL A 74 -1.27 -5.25 -3.58
N LEU A 75 -2.07 -4.52 -4.35
CA LEU A 75 -1.63 -3.32 -5.05
C LEU A 75 -1.05 -2.24 -4.12
N PRO A 76 -1.67 -1.93 -2.95
CA PRO A 76 -1.14 -0.89 -2.06
C PRO A 76 0.22 -1.23 -1.45
N SER A 77 0.50 -2.49 -1.11
CA SER A 77 1.81 -2.91 -0.58
C SER A 77 2.91 -2.73 -1.62
N THR A 78 2.60 -3.00 -2.88
CA THR A 78 3.50 -2.78 -4.02
C THR A 78 3.84 -1.29 -4.16
N ILE A 79 2.84 -0.42 -4.09
CA ILE A 79 3.03 1.03 -4.15
C ILE A 79 3.83 1.53 -2.94
N ALA A 80 3.49 1.05 -1.73
CA ALA A 80 4.17 1.42 -0.50
C ALA A 80 5.65 1.00 -0.52
N ALA A 81 5.96 -0.22 -1.00
CA ALA A 81 7.33 -0.69 -1.17
C ALA A 81 8.14 0.24 -2.08
N TYR A 82 7.58 0.62 -3.22
CA TYR A 82 8.23 1.49 -4.18
C TYR A 82 8.44 2.91 -3.64
N SER A 83 7.45 3.45 -2.94
CA SER A 83 7.49 4.82 -2.40
C SER A 83 8.56 4.97 -1.31
N VAL A 84 8.72 4.03 -0.39
CA VAL A 84 9.67 4.14 0.72
C VAL A 84 11.10 3.85 0.28
N ILE A 85 11.31 2.74 -0.46
CA ILE A 85 12.65 2.36 -0.91
C ILE A 85 13.14 3.29 -2.01
N GLY A 86 12.26 3.71 -2.93
CA GLY A 86 12.61 4.63 -4.01
C GLY A 86 13.11 5.98 -3.51
N GLU A 87 12.52 6.54 -2.45
CA GLU A 87 13.01 7.77 -1.82
C GLU A 87 14.36 7.56 -1.13
N ARG A 88 14.58 6.40 -0.52
CA ARG A 88 15.88 6.07 0.09
C ARG A 88 16.97 5.97 -0.95
N ASP A 89 16.71 5.29 -2.06
CA ASP A 89 17.67 5.09 -3.15
C ASP A 89 18.00 6.41 -3.89
N GLN A 90 17.04 7.34 -3.98
CA GLN A 90 17.22 8.66 -4.55
C GLN A 90 17.83 9.68 -3.59
N GLY A 91 18.05 9.32 -2.32
CA GLY A 91 18.57 10.23 -1.30
C GLY A 91 17.61 11.37 -0.93
N THR A 92 16.33 11.29 -1.33
CA THR A 92 15.33 12.33 -1.08
C THR A 92 14.67 12.20 0.29
N LEU A 93 14.92 11.09 0.98
CA LEU A 93 14.36 10.84 2.31
C LEU A 93 14.90 11.82 3.37
N GLU A 94 16.20 12.14 3.33
CA GLU A 94 16.84 13.05 4.29
C GLU A 94 16.31 14.49 4.19
N PRO A 95 16.25 15.13 3.00
CA PRO A 95 15.65 16.45 2.84
C PRO A 95 14.19 16.50 3.29
N LEU A 96 13.43 15.43 3.08
CA LEU A 96 12.03 15.34 3.47
C LEU A 96 11.87 15.35 5.00
N LEU A 97 12.80 14.71 5.72
CA LEU A 97 12.80 14.66 7.18
C LEU A 97 13.22 15.99 7.84
N THR A 98 13.83 16.90 7.10
CA THR A 98 14.19 18.26 7.57
C THR A 98 13.06 19.28 7.38
N THR A 99 12.00 18.93 6.66
CA THR A 99 10.83 19.80 6.48
C THR A 99 10.00 19.89 7.77
N PRO A 100 9.30 21.03 8.04
CA PRO A 100 8.45 21.19 9.22
C PRO A 100 7.14 20.37 9.17
N VAL A 101 7.06 19.36 8.31
CA VAL A 101 5.91 18.45 8.18
C VAL A 101 5.99 17.37 9.26
N ARG A 102 4.88 17.10 9.92
CA ARG A 102 4.80 16.02 10.89
C ARG A 102 4.93 14.68 10.18
N ARG A 103 5.70 13.76 10.76
CA ARG A 103 5.90 12.41 10.19
C ARG A 103 4.61 11.64 10.00
N SER A 104 3.68 11.79 10.95
CA SER A 104 2.34 11.20 10.83
C SER A 104 1.58 11.75 9.61
N GLU A 105 1.73 13.04 9.29
CA GLU A 105 1.12 13.65 8.10
C GLU A 105 1.77 13.11 6.82
N LEU A 106 3.09 12.94 6.83
CA LEU A 106 3.83 12.33 5.72
C LEU A 106 3.39 10.89 5.46
N LEU A 107 3.41 10.05 6.50
CA LEU A 107 3.01 8.64 6.40
C LEU A 107 1.54 8.49 5.99
N LEU A 108 0.64 9.30 6.56
CA LEU A 108 -0.77 9.31 6.18
C LEU A 108 -0.97 9.79 4.73
N GLY A 109 -0.24 10.81 4.30
CA GLY A 109 -0.30 11.30 2.92
C GLY A 109 0.12 10.23 1.92
N LYS A 110 1.21 9.51 2.20
CA LYS A 110 1.65 8.36 1.40
C LYS A 110 0.64 7.22 1.41
N ALA A 111 0.12 6.88 2.57
CA ALA A 111 -0.88 5.84 2.72
C ALA A 111 -2.15 6.15 1.91
N LEU A 112 -2.68 7.36 2.02
CA LEU A 112 -3.87 7.78 1.26
C LEU A 112 -3.61 7.82 -0.25
N ALA A 113 -2.43 8.25 -0.66
CA ALA A 113 -2.05 8.27 -2.08
C ALA A 113 -2.01 6.86 -2.70
N ALA A 114 -1.63 5.84 -1.93
CA ALA A 114 -1.67 4.44 -2.36
C ALA A 114 -3.07 3.81 -2.22
N MET A 115 -3.78 4.11 -1.14
CA MET A 115 -5.08 3.54 -0.82
C MET A 115 -6.17 3.97 -1.79
N ILE A 116 -6.29 5.28 -2.04
CA ILE A 116 -7.36 5.83 -2.87
C ILE A 116 -7.41 5.19 -4.26
N PRO A 117 -6.31 5.16 -5.06
CA PRO A 117 -6.36 4.54 -6.36
C PRO A 117 -6.60 3.04 -6.30
N SER A 118 -6.08 2.33 -5.29
CA SER A 118 -6.27 0.89 -5.14
C SER A 118 -7.73 0.51 -4.85
N VAL A 119 -8.38 1.25 -3.96
CA VAL A 119 -9.80 1.07 -3.64
C VAL A 119 -10.68 1.45 -4.84
N LEU A 120 -10.37 2.57 -5.51
CA LEU A 120 -11.10 2.97 -6.71
C LEU A 120 -11.01 1.92 -7.82
N VAL A 121 -9.83 1.36 -8.04
CA VAL A 121 -9.63 0.27 -9.01
C VAL A 121 -10.45 -0.95 -8.63
N SER A 122 -10.46 -1.36 -7.35
CA SER A 122 -11.30 -2.47 -6.87
C SER A 122 -12.79 -2.22 -7.16
N TYR A 123 -13.29 -1.05 -6.84
CA TYR A 123 -14.70 -0.70 -7.10
C TYR A 123 -15.03 -0.63 -8.60
N VAL A 124 -14.09 -0.18 -9.43
CA VAL A 124 -14.26 -0.20 -10.91
C VAL A 124 -14.33 -1.64 -11.40
N ILE A 125 -13.46 -2.53 -10.92
CA ILE A 125 -13.48 -3.96 -11.26
C ILE A 125 -14.83 -4.55 -10.88
N PHE A 126 -15.26 -4.35 -9.65
CA PHE A 126 -16.55 -4.83 -9.16
C PHE A 126 -17.71 -4.31 -10.00
N GLY A 127 -17.74 -3.01 -10.28
CA GLY A 127 -18.77 -2.39 -11.11
C GLY A 127 -18.79 -2.93 -12.54
N VAL A 128 -17.65 -3.15 -13.16
CA VAL A 128 -17.54 -3.74 -14.51
C VAL A 128 -18.06 -5.17 -14.52
N VAL A 129 -17.63 -6.00 -13.56
CA VAL A 129 -18.08 -7.40 -13.49
C VAL A 129 -19.58 -7.48 -13.22
N LEU A 130 -20.09 -6.65 -12.31
CA LEU A 130 -21.55 -6.57 -12.03
C LEU A 130 -22.34 -6.13 -13.27
N LEU A 131 -21.86 -5.11 -13.99
CA LEU A 131 -22.48 -4.63 -15.21
C LEU A 131 -22.46 -5.71 -16.31
N CYS A 132 -21.33 -6.35 -16.53
CA CYS A 132 -21.21 -7.42 -17.52
C CYS A 132 -22.10 -8.63 -17.16
N ALA A 133 -22.17 -8.99 -15.88
CA ALA A 133 -23.08 -10.03 -15.44
C ALA A 133 -24.55 -9.68 -15.70
N HIS A 134 -24.97 -8.45 -15.42
CA HIS A 134 -26.33 -7.97 -15.70
C HIS A 134 -26.69 -7.99 -17.18
N LEU A 135 -25.73 -7.63 -18.05
CA LEU A 135 -26.00 -7.51 -19.48
C LEU A 135 -25.89 -8.84 -20.23
N PHE A 136 -25.02 -9.74 -19.79
CA PHE A 136 -24.61 -10.88 -20.61
C PHE A 136 -24.69 -12.25 -19.90
N ALA A 137 -24.90 -12.33 -18.56
CA ALA A 137 -24.98 -13.61 -17.90
C ALA A 137 -26.26 -14.38 -18.30
N ALA A 138 -26.06 -15.61 -18.76
CA ALA A 138 -27.17 -16.50 -19.12
C ALA A 138 -27.94 -17.01 -17.89
N ASN A 139 -27.32 -17.02 -16.72
CA ASN A 139 -27.90 -17.52 -15.47
C ASN A 139 -28.29 -16.35 -14.55
N GLN A 140 -29.59 -16.15 -14.35
CA GLN A 140 -30.12 -15.08 -13.51
C GLN A 140 -29.74 -15.22 -12.02
N THR A 141 -29.43 -16.45 -11.57
CA THR A 141 -28.96 -16.68 -10.20
C THR A 141 -27.59 -16.00 -9.95
N VAL A 142 -26.73 -15.88 -10.98
CA VAL A 142 -25.45 -15.16 -10.90
C VAL A 142 -25.72 -13.69 -10.55
N VAL A 143 -26.62 -13.06 -11.31
CA VAL A 143 -26.98 -11.64 -11.11
C VAL A 143 -27.57 -11.43 -9.72
N ALA A 144 -28.49 -12.28 -9.30
CA ALA A 144 -29.11 -12.21 -7.98
C ALA A 144 -28.09 -12.36 -6.84
N THR A 145 -27.11 -13.27 -6.99
CA THR A 145 -26.09 -13.49 -5.97
C THR A 145 -25.08 -12.33 -5.93
N LEU A 146 -24.58 -11.86 -7.07
CA LEU A 146 -23.66 -10.72 -7.15
C LEU A 146 -24.27 -9.42 -6.65
N SER A 147 -25.59 -9.24 -6.85
CA SER A 147 -26.33 -8.04 -6.42
C SER A 147 -26.89 -8.16 -5.01
N ASN A 148 -26.56 -9.21 -4.28
CA ASN A 148 -27.04 -9.41 -2.92
C ASN A 148 -26.44 -8.35 -1.97
N GLY A 149 -27.28 -7.74 -1.12
CA GLY A 149 -26.86 -6.66 -0.23
C GLY A 149 -25.68 -6.98 0.69
N PRO A 150 -25.63 -8.13 1.38
CA PRO A 150 -24.48 -8.55 2.18
C PRO A 150 -23.18 -8.67 1.38
N GLU A 151 -23.23 -9.14 0.15
CA GLU A 151 -22.07 -9.30 -0.74
C GLU A 151 -21.52 -7.93 -1.16
N ILE A 152 -22.38 -7.02 -1.61
CA ILE A 152 -22.00 -5.64 -1.95
C ILE A 152 -21.41 -4.94 -0.72
N LEU A 153 -22.03 -5.09 0.45
CA LEU A 153 -21.55 -4.51 1.69
C LEU A 153 -20.16 -5.05 2.06
N ALA A 154 -19.93 -6.35 1.88
CA ALA A 154 -18.64 -6.97 2.12
C ALA A 154 -17.56 -6.38 1.20
N GLU A 155 -17.81 -6.26 -0.11
CA GLU A 155 -16.86 -5.66 -1.05
C GLU A 155 -16.53 -4.20 -0.69
N VAL A 156 -17.57 -3.39 -0.42
CA VAL A 156 -17.42 -1.97 -0.07
C VAL A 156 -16.66 -1.78 1.24
N LEU A 157 -16.86 -2.67 2.23
CA LEU A 157 -16.16 -2.60 3.52
C LEU A 157 -14.74 -3.17 3.45
N PHE A 158 -14.56 -4.32 2.81
CA PHE A 158 -13.29 -5.02 2.85
C PHE A 158 -12.23 -4.42 1.94
N ALA A 159 -12.59 -3.83 0.81
CA ALA A 159 -11.62 -3.20 -0.09
C ALA A 159 -10.77 -2.12 0.59
N PRO A 160 -11.33 -1.11 1.30
CA PRO A 160 -10.53 -0.13 2.01
C PRO A 160 -9.77 -0.71 3.22
N LEU A 161 -10.34 -1.70 3.92
CA LEU A 161 -9.68 -2.33 5.07
C LEU A 161 -8.50 -3.19 4.63
N LEU A 162 -8.66 -4.02 3.61
CA LEU A 162 -7.54 -4.78 3.03
C LEU A 162 -6.43 -3.86 2.49
N SER A 163 -6.82 -2.72 1.88
CA SER A 163 -5.86 -1.69 1.46
C SER A 163 -5.12 -1.09 2.65
N GLY A 164 -5.81 -0.78 3.74
CA GLY A 164 -5.23 -0.26 4.98
C GLY A 164 -4.19 -1.20 5.57
N TRP A 165 -4.55 -2.48 5.73
CA TRP A 165 -3.65 -3.54 6.14
C TRP A 165 -2.42 -3.63 5.22
N SER A 166 -2.65 -3.73 3.92
CA SER A 166 -1.62 -3.89 2.90
C SER A 166 -0.59 -2.75 2.94
N ILE A 167 -1.06 -1.50 3.09
CA ILE A 167 -0.19 -0.32 3.22
C ILE A 167 0.60 -0.36 4.52
N ALA A 168 -0.05 -0.65 5.63
CA ALA A 168 0.61 -0.69 6.93
C ALA A 168 1.74 -1.72 6.93
N VAL A 169 1.46 -2.94 6.48
CA VAL A 169 2.44 -4.01 6.38
C VAL A 169 3.52 -3.69 5.34
N GLY A 170 3.13 -3.24 4.14
CA GLY A 170 4.05 -2.86 3.07
C GLY A 170 5.01 -1.76 3.50
N THR A 171 4.53 -0.72 4.17
CA THR A 171 5.35 0.36 4.72
C THR A 171 6.30 -0.15 5.81
N GLY A 172 5.81 -0.99 6.72
CA GLY A 172 6.62 -1.57 7.79
C GLY A 172 7.74 -2.48 7.28
N ILE A 173 7.46 -3.29 6.25
CA ILE A 173 8.47 -4.15 5.60
C ILE A 173 9.48 -3.31 4.83
N SER A 174 9.00 -2.30 4.07
CA SER A 174 9.86 -1.43 3.24
C SER A 174 10.85 -0.61 4.05
N ALA A 175 10.49 -0.26 5.29
CA ALA A 175 11.40 0.42 6.20
C ALA A 175 12.64 -0.42 6.54
N ARG A 176 12.54 -1.75 6.47
CA ARG A 176 13.62 -2.69 6.82
C ARG A 176 14.21 -3.43 5.63
N ALA A 177 13.51 -3.53 4.53
CA ALA A 177 13.97 -4.21 3.34
C ALA A 177 15.12 -3.46 2.67
N SER A 178 16.05 -4.21 2.09
CA SER A 178 17.17 -3.67 1.30
C SER A 178 16.82 -3.46 -0.17
N ASP A 179 15.79 -4.14 -0.66
CA ASP A 179 15.41 -4.17 -2.08
C ASP A 179 13.87 -4.10 -2.22
N VAL A 180 13.40 -3.39 -3.25
CA VAL A 180 11.99 -3.23 -3.59
C VAL A 180 11.31 -4.58 -3.85
N ARG A 181 11.98 -5.50 -4.55
CA ARG A 181 11.43 -6.82 -4.88
C ARG A 181 11.16 -7.65 -3.63
N ILE A 182 12.12 -7.65 -2.69
CA ILE A 182 11.97 -8.34 -1.41
C ILE A 182 10.79 -7.74 -0.63
N ALA A 183 10.71 -6.41 -0.57
CA ALA A 183 9.62 -5.72 0.11
C ALA A 183 8.25 -6.05 -0.50
N GLN A 184 8.15 -6.12 -1.83
CA GLN A 184 6.92 -6.48 -2.54
C GLN A 184 6.51 -7.92 -2.26
N GLN A 185 7.45 -8.87 -2.38
CA GLN A 185 7.18 -10.29 -2.13
C GLN A 185 6.69 -10.51 -0.70
N LEU A 186 7.40 -9.96 0.29
CA LEU A 186 7.01 -10.06 1.68
C LEU A 186 5.68 -9.34 1.96
N GLY A 187 5.44 -8.18 1.34
CA GLY A 187 4.18 -7.45 1.43
C GLY A 187 3.00 -8.26 0.87
N THR A 188 3.19 -8.93 -0.27
CA THR A 188 2.19 -9.81 -0.85
C THR A 188 1.89 -11.00 0.05
N VAL A 189 2.92 -11.69 0.55
CA VAL A 189 2.74 -12.81 1.50
C VAL A 189 2.03 -12.36 2.78
N ALA A 190 2.39 -11.20 3.30
CA ALA A 190 1.78 -10.65 4.50
C ALA A 190 0.33 -10.16 4.29
N SER A 191 -0.13 -10.03 3.04
CA SER A 191 -1.53 -9.74 2.71
C SER A 191 -2.40 -11.00 2.62
N LEU A 192 -1.81 -12.21 2.64
CA LEU A 192 -2.56 -13.46 2.58
C LEU A 192 -3.43 -13.75 3.81
N PRO A 193 -3.02 -13.49 5.06
CA PRO A 193 -3.87 -13.77 6.22
C PRO A 193 -5.23 -13.05 6.18
N PRO A 194 -5.34 -11.73 5.94
CA PRO A 194 -6.64 -11.08 5.82
C PRO A 194 -7.44 -11.59 4.60
N LEU A 195 -6.78 -11.92 3.49
CA LEU A 195 -7.45 -12.55 2.34
C LEU A 195 -8.00 -13.94 2.70
N ALA A 196 -7.28 -14.74 3.48
CA ALA A 196 -7.76 -16.04 3.95
C ALA A 196 -9.03 -15.91 4.81
N VAL A 197 -9.13 -14.85 5.62
CA VAL A 197 -10.34 -14.57 6.39
C VAL A 197 -11.50 -14.20 5.47
N THR A 198 -11.28 -13.35 4.45
CA THR A 198 -12.34 -13.05 3.47
C THR A 198 -12.75 -14.27 2.66
N ALA A 199 -11.83 -15.19 2.38
CA ALA A 199 -12.11 -16.44 1.70
C ALA A 199 -13.11 -17.32 2.48
N LEU A 200 -13.14 -17.29 3.81
CA LEU A 200 -14.11 -18.04 4.61
C LEU A 200 -15.55 -17.60 4.30
N VAL A 201 -15.76 -16.31 4.04
CA VAL A 201 -17.06 -15.77 3.63
C VAL A 201 -17.32 -16.11 2.16
N SER A 202 -16.33 -15.90 1.30
CA SER A 202 -16.45 -16.13 -0.15
C SER A 202 -16.75 -17.60 -0.49
N PHE A 203 -16.17 -18.55 0.22
CA PHE A 203 -16.45 -19.98 0.06
C PHE A 203 -17.65 -20.47 0.88
N GLN A 204 -18.41 -19.56 1.49
CA GLN A 204 -19.61 -19.85 2.28
C GLN A 204 -19.39 -20.81 3.44
N VAL A 205 -18.17 -20.88 3.96
CA VAL A 205 -17.89 -21.52 5.26
C VAL A 205 -18.64 -20.78 6.36
N LEU A 206 -18.75 -19.45 6.21
CA LEU A 206 -19.62 -18.59 6.99
C LEU A 206 -20.69 -18.02 6.04
N THR A 207 -21.95 -18.17 6.39
CA THR A 207 -23.06 -17.65 5.58
C THR A 207 -22.97 -16.13 5.46
N PRO A 208 -22.91 -15.58 4.22
CA PRO A 208 -22.89 -14.14 4.02
C PRO A 208 -24.11 -13.47 4.64
N SER A 209 -23.87 -12.58 5.57
CA SER A 209 -24.93 -11.81 6.23
C SER A 209 -24.39 -10.46 6.67
N VAL A 210 -25.27 -9.48 6.80
CA VAL A 210 -24.88 -8.13 7.25
C VAL A 210 -24.14 -8.14 8.58
N PRO A 211 -24.58 -8.89 9.63
CA PRO A 211 -23.83 -8.97 10.88
C PRO A 211 -22.43 -9.56 10.73
N VAL A 212 -22.26 -10.58 9.86
CA VAL A 212 -20.95 -11.18 9.57
C VAL A 212 -20.04 -10.18 8.86
N ALA A 213 -20.52 -9.50 7.81
CA ALA A 213 -19.74 -8.49 7.09
C ALA A 213 -19.31 -7.33 8.01
N VAL A 214 -20.22 -6.82 8.84
CA VAL A 214 -19.93 -5.75 9.80
C VAL A 214 -18.99 -6.24 10.90
N GLY A 215 -19.19 -7.43 11.45
CA GLY A 215 -18.32 -8.00 12.49
C GLY A 215 -16.88 -8.19 12.02
N PHE A 216 -16.68 -8.77 10.86
CA PHE A 216 -15.35 -8.88 10.25
C PHE A 216 -14.77 -7.52 9.89
N GLY A 217 -15.58 -6.60 9.34
CA GLY A 217 -15.16 -5.25 9.03
C GLY A 217 -14.65 -4.49 10.27
N LEU A 218 -15.36 -4.57 11.38
CA LEU A 218 -14.92 -3.99 12.65
C LEU A 218 -13.64 -4.65 13.17
N GLY A 219 -13.54 -5.98 13.07
CA GLY A 219 -12.33 -6.70 13.43
C GLY A 219 -11.11 -6.24 12.63
N PHE A 220 -11.23 -6.14 11.31
CA PHE A 220 -10.18 -5.61 10.43
C PHE A 220 -9.84 -4.16 10.77
N LEU A 221 -10.84 -3.31 11.01
CA LEU A 221 -10.61 -1.92 11.37
C LEU A 221 -9.78 -1.77 12.65
N VAL A 222 -10.07 -2.59 13.67
CA VAL A 222 -9.30 -2.60 14.92
C VAL A 222 -7.86 -3.03 14.66
N ILE A 223 -7.67 -4.07 13.86
CA ILE A 223 -6.34 -4.56 13.49
C ILE A 223 -5.57 -3.51 12.68
N ASP A 224 -6.21 -2.83 11.72
CA ASP A 224 -5.60 -1.77 10.91
C ASP A 224 -5.15 -0.60 11.77
N ILE A 225 -5.98 -0.17 12.71
CA ILE A 225 -5.63 0.90 13.66
C ILE A 225 -4.44 0.47 14.53
N ALA A 226 -4.42 -0.77 15.00
CA ALA A 226 -3.32 -1.30 15.80
C ALA A 226 -2.03 -1.38 14.98
N MET A 227 -2.09 -1.92 13.76
CA MET A 227 -0.94 -2.01 12.84
C MET A 227 -0.40 -0.62 12.48
N TRP A 228 -1.28 0.34 12.21
CA TRP A 228 -0.87 1.71 11.92
C TRP A 228 -0.11 2.34 13.09
N ARG A 229 -0.55 2.11 14.34
CA ARG A 229 0.16 2.57 15.55
C ARG A 229 1.55 1.94 15.66
N VAL A 230 1.66 0.65 15.37
CA VAL A 230 2.94 -0.07 15.37
C VAL A 230 3.89 0.52 14.32
N VAL A 231 3.42 0.70 13.08
CA VAL A 231 4.23 1.27 12.00
C VAL A 231 4.68 2.70 12.35
N ALA A 232 3.77 3.55 12.82
CA ALA A 232 4.12 4.91 13.25
C ALA A 232 5.19 4.92 14.36
N ALA A 233 5.08 4.02 15.36
CA ALA A 233 6.05 3.89 16.42
C ALA A 233 7.43 3.36 15.95
N MET A 234 7.45 2.53 14.89
CA MET A 234 8.70 2.06 14.28
C MET A 234 9.49 3.21 13.64
N PHE A 235 8.80 4.09 12.93
CA PHE A 235 9.43 5.27 12.33
C PHE A 235 9.95 6.28 13.38
N ASP A 236 9.31 6.36 14.55
CA ASP A 236 9.80 7.21 15.65
C ASP A 236 11.08 6.66 16.29
N ARG A 237 11.21 5.34 16.44
CA ARG A 237 12.40 4.69 17.02
C ARG A 237 13.64 4.82 16.15
N GLU A 238 13.52 4.77 14.83
CA GLU A 238 14.65 4.94 13.91
C GLU A 238 15.30 6.32 14.07
N ARG A 239 14.52 7.35 14.39
CA ARG A 239 15.04 8.69 14.67
C ARG A 239 15.89 8.77 15.93
N LEU A 240 15.50 8.05 16.98
CA LEU A 240 16.24 8.02 18.24
C LEU A 240 17.62 7.39 18.04
N ILE A 241 17.72 6.38 17.18
CA ILE A 241 18.98 5.68 16.89
C ILE A 241 19.89 6.53 15.98
N THR A 242 19.34 7.16 14.94
CA THR A 242 20.09 8.04 14.03
C THR A 242 20.44 9.36 14.69
N GLY A 243 19.52 9.96 15.45
CA GLY A 243 19.80 11.19 16.21
C GLY A 243 20.82 11.00 17.32
N ALA A 244 20.79 9.87 18.03
CA ALA A 244 21.78 9.53 19.05
C ALA A 244 23.18 9.27 18.43
N ARG A 245 23.26 8.64 17.26
CA ARG A 245 24.51 8.46 16.53
C ARG A 245 25.08 9.78 15.99
N ALA A 246 24.23 10.69 15.49
CA ALA A 246 24.65 12.00 15.04
C ALA A 246 25.17 12.88 16.19
N LEU A 247 24.53 12.81 17.35
CA LEU A 247 24.99 13.49 18.57
C LEU A 247 26.30 12.87 19.13
N ALA A 248 26.45 11.56 19.06
CA ALA A 248 27.69 10.88 19.45
C ALA A 248 28.85 11.16 18.49
N ALA A 249 28.56 11.31 17.19
CA ALA A 249 29.56 11.69 16.19
C ALA A 249 29.93 13.19 16.25
N GLY A 250 28.96 14.06 16.62
CA GLY A 250 29.19 15.49 16.79
C GLY A 250 29.81 15.88 18.15
N GLY A 251 29.63 15.05 19.19
CA GLY A 251 30.17 15.27 20.52
C GLY A 251 31.65 14.86 20.71
N GLY A 252 32.25 14.17 19.73
CA GLY A 252 33.64 13.72 19.76
C GLY A 252 34.68 14.72 19.16
N GLY A 253 34.22 15.89 18.67
CA GLY A 253 35.07 16.88 17.99
C GLY A 253 35.46 18.11 18.80
N GLY A 254 35.23 18.12 20.10
CA GLY A 254 35.49 19.25 21.00
C GLY A 254 36.81 19.16 21.77
N GLY A 255 37.91 18.69 21.17
CA GLY A 255 39.25 18.76 21.71
C GLY A 255 40.09 19.77 20.92
N GLY A 256 40.34 20.94 21.50
CA GLY A 256 40.98 22.08 20.90
C GLY A 256 42.33 21.77 20.28
N ARG A 257 42.55 22.22 19.05
CA ARG A 257 43.83 22.59 18.52
C ARG A 257 43.89 24.10 18.34
N PRO A 258 44.92 24.77 18.91
CA PRO A 258 45.08 26.21 18.73
C PRO A 258 45.46 26.53 17.27
N PRO A 259 45.07 27.71 16.78
CA PRO A 259 45.45 28.17 15.46
C PRO A 259 46.92 28.63 15.50
N GLY A 260 47.79 27.88 14.93
CA GLY A 260 49.18 28.25 14.88
C GLY A 260 49.97 27.53 13.81
N THR A 261 50.40 28.35 12.88
CA THR A 261 51.46 28.26 11.87
C THR A 261 51.03 27.97 10.44
N VAL A 262 50.83 29.12 9.77
CA VAL A 262 50.93 29.25 8.33
C VAL A 262 52.40 28.95 7.96
N ARG A 263 52.64 27.78 7.37
CA ARG A 263 53.95 27.52 6.70
C ARG A 263 53.94 28.26 5.35
N ARG A 264 54.74 29.31 5.33
CA ARG A 264 55.15 30.04 4.12
C ARG A 264 55.86 29.05 3.19
N ILE A 265 55.26 28.74 2.06
CA ILE A 265 55.92 28.02 0.97
C ILE A 265 56.75 29.09 0.24
N GLU A 266 58.07 29.11 0.50
CA GLU A 266 59.07 29.81 -0.31
C GLU A 266 59.07 29.17 -1.70
N MET A 267 58.82 30.00 -2.70
CA MET A 267 59.14 29.74 -4.09
C MET A 267 60.63 29.71 -4.25
N VAL A 268 61.27 28.59 -4.42
CA VAL A 268 62.58 28.46 -4.94
C VAL A 268 62.55 28.48 -6.47
N ARG A 269 62.97 29.61 -6.99
CA ARG A 269 63.27 29.90 -8.39
C ARG A 269 64.70 29.52 -8.65
N GLY A 270 64.98 28.80 -9.66
CA GLY A 270 66.32 28.50 -10.21
C GLY A 270 66.16 27.22 -11.05
N GLY A 271 66.47 27.19 -12.27
CA GLY A 271 67.38 27.87 -13.13
C GLY A 271 68.26 26.83 -13.76
N ASP A 272 68.19 26.74 -15.06
CA ASP A 272 69.22 26.41 -16.05
C ASP A 272 69.87 25.02 -16.16
N HIS A 273 70.00 24.67 -17.46
CA HIS A 273 70.90 23.77 -18.16
C HIS A 273 70.56 22.26 -18.13
N GLU A 274 70.43 21.61 -19.23
CA GLU A 274 70.89 21.47 -20.61
C GLU A 274 69.86 20.62 -21.41
#